data_4948bf209c732a40eeef48c739022524
#
_entry.id   4948bf209c732a40eeef48c739022524
#
_cell.length_a   1.000
_cell.length_b   1.000
_cell.length_c   1.000
_cell.angle_alpha   90.00
_cell.angle_beta   90.00
_cell.angle_gamma   90.00
#
_symmetry.space_group_name_H-M   'P 1'
#
loop_
_entity.id
_entity.type
_entity.pdbx_description
1 polymer ?
#
loop_
_entity_poly.entity_id
_entity_poly.type
_entity_poly.pdbx_seq_one_letter_code
_entity_poly.pdbx_strand_id
1 'polypeptide(L)'
;MTIILDGSSLTIEKLVAVARGGEKVELAPAALERIKVCRAMLEEKLANKEIMYGTNTGIGEFSEKILNDEQVKEFQKYLIYNHAAGIGEPAPVEYVRGALAGRINVHAHGNSGCRPEITLTMVEMLNKGVTPVVCQKGSVGACGDLAPMAQAALLMMGEGEAWYQGERLPGKSAMQK
;
A
#
# COMPACT_ATOMS: atom_id res chain seq x y z
N MET A 1 -1.39 23.43 -3.56
CA MET A 1 0.07 23.21 -3.79
C MET A 1 0.28 21.72 -3.99
N THR A 2 1.16 21.28 -4.92
CA THR A 2 1.44 19.84 -5.06
C THR A 2 2.61 19.46 -4.17
N ILE A 3 2.47 18.41 -3.39
CA ILE A 3 3.49 17.91 -2.47
C ILE A 3 4.23 16.75 -3.12
N ILE A 4 5.55 16.92 -3.29
CA ILE A 4 6.41 15.88 -3.90
C ILE A 4 6.82 14.89 -2.81
N LEU A 5 6.59 13.60 -3.08
CA LEU A 5 7.00 12.48 -2.24
C LEU A 5 8.26 11.83 -2.85
N ASP A 6 9.38 12.01 -2.19
CA ASP A 6 10.71 11.58 -2.65
C ASP A 6 11.42 10.60 -1.71
N GLY A 7 10.78 10.30 -0.56
CA GLY A 7 11.30 9.45 0.51
C GLY A 7 11.89 10.23 1.69
N SER A 8 12.28 11.47 1.53
CA SER A 8 13.05 12.21 2.56
C SER A 8 12.52 13.59 2.90
N SER A 9 11.77 14.23 2.01
CA SER A 9 11.35 15.64 2.18
C SER A 9 9.94 15.82 2.75
N LEU A 10 9.24 14.74 3.12
CA LEU A 10 7.92 14.80 3.74
C LEU A 10 8.05 15.27 5.19
N THR A 11 7.57 16.47 5.48
CA THR A 11 7.48 17.01 6.85
C THR A 11 6.11 16.77 7.44
N ILE A 12 5.95 17.01 8.75
CA ILE A 12 4.65 16.91 9.44
C ILE A 12 3.64 17.87 8.81
N GLU A 13 4.05 19.11 8.51
CA GLU A 13 3.19 20.14 7.90
C GLU A 13 2.68 19.70 6.53
N LYS A 14 3.56 19.14 5.70
CA LYS A 14 3.20 18.58 4.38
C LYS A 14 2.24 17.40 4.54
N LEU A 15 2.50 16.50 5.49
CA LEU A 15 1.62 15.37 5.78
C LEU A 15 0.23 15.84 6.20
N VAL A 16 0.14 16.83 7.09
CA VAL A 16 -1.13 17.43 7.51
C VAL A 16 -1.86 18.08 6.34
N ALA A 17 -1.14 18.78 5.46
CA ALA A 17 -1.72 19.39 4.26
C ALA A 17 -2.33 18.35 3.31
N VAL A 18 -1.70 17.17 3.13
CA VAL A 18 -2.27 16.05 2.35
C VAL A 18 -3.47 15.43 3.08
N ALA A 19 -3.30 15.13 4.36
CA ALA A 19 -4.26 14.35 5.14
C ALA A 19 -5.57 15.12 5.37
N ARG A 20 -5.46 16.39 5.80
CA ARG A 20 -6.57 17.25 6.17
C ARG A 20 -6.93 18.28 5.08
N GLY A 21 -5.92 18.88 4.46
CA GLY A 21 -6.11 19.91 3.44
C GLY A 21 -6.47 19.37 2.06
N GLY A 22 -6.30 18.07 1.81
CA GLY A 22 -6.56 17.46 0.50
C GLY A 22 -5.57 17.91 -0.58
N GLU A 23 -4.41 18.42 -0.20
CA GLU A 23 -3.36 18.80 -1.15
C GLU A 23 -2.97 17.62 -2.02
N LYS A 24 -2.71 17.91 -3.29
CA LYS A 24 -2.28 16.91 -4.26
C LYS A 24 -0.88 16.42 -3.95
N VAL A 25 -0.63 15.15 -4.28
CA VAL A 25 0.68 14.54 -4.15
C VAL A 25 1.20 14.07 -5.50
N GLU A 26 2.51 14.06 -5.62
CA GLU A 26 3.21 13.54 -6.81
C GLU A 26 4.43 12.75 -6.35
N LEU A 27 4.65 11.58 -6.96
CA LEU A 27 5.86 10.80 -6.73
C LEU A 27 7.02 11.42 -7.54
N ALA A 28 8.13 11.72 -6.87
CA ALA A 28 9.31 12.25 -7.54
C ALA A 28 9.78 11.31 -8.67
N PRO A 29 10.12 11.80 -9.87
CA PRO A 29 10.59 10.96 -10.97
C PRO A 29 11.78 10.06 -10.58
N ALA A 30 12.74 10.60 -9.84
CA ALA A 30 13.88 9.82 -9.34
C ALA A 30 13.46 8.71 -8.36
N ALA A 31 12.38 8.91 -7.57
CA ALA A 31 11.83 7.88 -6.69
C ALA A 31 11.16 6.76 -7.50
N LEU A 32 10.42 7.11 -8.55
CA LEU A 32 9.84 6.12 -9.45
C LEU A 32 10.91 5.23 -10.08
N GLU A 33 12.03 5.80 -10.52
CA GLU A 33 13.14 5.01 -11.06
C GLU A 33 13.77 4.08 -10.02
N ARG A 34 13.95 4.52 -8.76
CA ARG A 34 14.42 3.64 -7.69
C ARG A 34 13.47 2.45 -7.45
N ILE A 35 12.15 2.69 -7.46
CA ILE A 35 11.14 1.63 -7.32
C ILE A 35 11.26 0.62 -8.47
N LYS A 36 11.38 1.09 -9.72
CA LYS A 36 11.55 0.23 -10.89
C LYS A 36 12.82 -0.62 -10.81
N VAL A 37 13.94 -0.03 -10.44
CA VAL A 37 15.23 -0.73 -10.28
C VAL A 37 15.11 -1.85 -9.22
N CYS A 38 14.54 -1.53 -8.06
CA CYS A 38 14.34 -2.52 -7.00
C CYS A 38 13.39 -3.65 -7.45
N ARG A 39 12.32 -3.31 -8.16
CA ARG A 39 11.38 -4.30 -8.71
C ARG A 39 12.06 -5.21 -9.75
N ALA A 40 12.82 -4.65 -10.67
CA ALA A 40 13.54 -5.40 -11.70
C ALA A 40 14.54 -6.41 -11.08
N MET A 41 15.29 -5.98 -10.07
CA MET A 41 16.19 -6.86 -9.30
C MET A 41 15.43 -8.02 -8.66
N LEU A 42 14.26 -7.76 -8.07
CA LEU A 42 13.44 -8.80 -7.45
C LEU A 42 12.91 -9.79 -8.51
N GLU A 43 12.48 -9.31 -9.67
CA GLU A 43 12.02 -10.17 -10.78
C GLU A 43 13.15 -11.03 -11.35
N GLU A 44 14.36 -10.48 -11.47
CA GLU A 44 15.55 -11.23 -11.88
C GLU A 44 15.86 -12.37 -10.90
N LYS A 45 15.84 -12.08 -9.59
CA LYS A 45 16.04 -13.10 -8.55
C LYS A 45 14.98 -14.20 -8.59
N LEU A 46 13.71 -13.82 -8.81
CA LEU A 46 12.63 -14.80 -8.97
C LEU A 46 12.85 -15.69 -10.21
N ALA A 47 13.24 -15.09 -11.34
CA ALA A 47 13.54 -15.84 -12.56
C ALA A 47 14.69 -16.83 -12.38
N ASN A 48 15.67 -16.45 -11.57
CA ASN A 48 16.80 -17.30 -11.18
C ASN A 48 16.46 -18.32 -10.08
N LYS A 49 15.19 -18.35 -9.62
CA LYS A 49 14.72 -19.23 -8.53
C LYS A 49 15.46 -19.04 -7.20
N GLU A 50 15.98 -17.84 -6.96
CA GLU A 50 16.56 -17.50 -5.65
C GLU A 50 15.45 -17.47 -4.59
N ILE A 51 15.75 -18.04 -3.43
CA ILE A 51 14.79 -18.07 -2.31
C ILE A 51 14.78 -16.71 -1.64
N MET A 52 13.59 -16.10 -1.60
CA MET A 52 13.38 -14.79 -0.98
C MET A 52 12.18 -14.84 -0.03
N TYR A 53 12.45 -14.58 1.24
CA TYR A 53 11.43 -14.57 2.29
C TYR A 53 10.22 -13.71 1.93
N GLY A 54 9.03 -14.26 2.07
CA GLY A 54 7.75 -13.58 1.83
C GLY A 54 7.46 -13.23 0.37
N THR A 55 8.34 -13.59 -0.56
CA THR A 55 8.16 -13.39 -2.00
C THR A 55 7.82 -14.72 -2.68
N ASN A 56 8.71 -15.71 -2.57
CA ASN A 56 8.50 -17.08 -3.07
C ASN A 56 8.61 -18.13 -1.94
N THR A 57 8.47 -17.69 -0.71
CA THR A 57 8.26 -18.54 0.46
C THR A 57 7.00 -18.11 1.19
N GLY A 58 6.51 -18.93 2.12
CA GLY A 58 5.57 -18.46 3.14
C GLY A 58 6.19 -17.42 4.07
N ILE A 59 5.44 -17.00 5.08
CA ILE A 59 5.88 -16.03 6.10
C ILE A 59 5.77 -16.63 7.50
N GLY A 60 6.50 -16.07 8.47
CA GLY A 60 6.49 -16.54 9.85
C GLY A 60 6.87 -18.02 9.93
N GLU A 61 6.02 -18.84 10.53
CA GLU A 61 6.23 -20.29 10.67
C GLU A 61 6.32 -21.03 9.33
N PHE A 62 5.81 -20.44 8.25
CA PHE A 62 5.88 -21.00 6.90
C PHE A 62 7.04 -20.49 6.05
N SER A 63 7.99 -19.77 6.64
CA SER A 63 9.15 -19.20 5.95
C SER A 63 9.99 -20.23 5.19
N GLU A 64 10.00 -21.48 5.65
CA GLU A 64 10.71 -22.62 5.04
C GLU A 64 9.94 -23.27 3.88
N LYS A 65 8.68 -22.88 3.66
CA LYS A 65 7.86 -23.41 2.56
C LYS A 65 8.13 -22.64 1.29
N ILE A 66 8.86 -23.27 0.36
CA ILE A 66 9.08 -22.71 -0.99
C ILE A 66 7.80 -22.89 -1.80
N LEU A 67 7.38 -21.81 -2.46
CA LEU A 67 6.17 -21.75 -3.29
C LEU A 67 6.54 -21.90 -4.76
N ASN A 68 5.71 -22.63 -5.52
CA ASN A 68 5.80 -22.64 -6.98
C ASN A 68 5.18 -21.35 -7.58
N ASP A 69 5.34 -21.14 -8.90
CA ASP A 69 4.93 -19.88 -9.55
C ASP A 69 3.42 -19.59 -9.43
N GLU A 70 2.57 -20.63 -9.43
CA GLU A 70 1.13 -20.47 -9.23
C GLU A 70 0.83 -20.09 -7.78
N GLN A 71 1.45 -20.81 -6.83
CA GLN A 71 1.31 -20.52 -5.41
C GLN A 71 1.81 -19.14 -5.03
N VAL A 72 2.88 -18.64 -5.66
CA VAL A 72 3.39 -17.28 -5.41
C VAL A 72 2.31 -16.25 -5.72
N LYS A 73 1.60 -16.37 -6.85
CA LYS A 73 0.54 -15.43 -7.24
C LYS A 73 -0.65 -15.49 -6.27
N GLU A 74 -1.10 -16.69 -5.94
CA GLU A 74 -2.20 -16.88 -5.01
C GLU A 74 -1.84 -16.42 -3.60
N PHE A 75 -0.63 -16.73 -3.15
CA PHE A 75 -0.14 -16.35 -1.84
C PHE A 75 -0.16 -14.84 -1.62
N GLN A 76 0.26 -14.03 -2.59
CA GLN A 76 0.22 -12.58 -2.49
C GLN A 76 -1.22 -12.06 -2.28
N LYS A 77 -2.19 -12.68 -2.91
CA LYS A 77 -3.61 -12.35 -2.72
C LYS A 77 -4.12 -12.80 -1.35
N TYR A 78 -3.88 -14.06 -0.99
CA TYR A 78 -4.31 -14.59 0.30
C TYR A 78 -3.61 -13.92 1.48
N LEU A 79 -2.39 -13.45 1.29
CA LEU A 79 -1.68 -12.66 2.31
C LEU A 79 -2.47 -11.40 2.68
N ILE A 80 -3.02 -10.70 1.70
CA ILE A 80 -3.87 -9.53 1.96
C ILE A 80 -5.14 -9.94 2.70
N TYR A 81 -5.83 -11.00 2.25
CA TYR A 81 -7.05 -11.47 2.91
C TYR A 81 -6.81 -11.89 4.36
N ASN A 82 -5.76 -12.66 4.61
CA ASN A 82 -5.43 -13.13 5.95
C ASN A 82 -5.12 -12.00 6.94
N HIS A 83 -4.56 -10.91 6.44
CA HIS A 83 -4.16 -9.78 7.28
C HIS A 83 -5.21 -8.68 7.36
N ALA A 84 -6.21 -8.64 6.49
CA ALA A 84 -7.29 -7.65 6.51
C ALA A 84 -8.32 -7.92 7.63
N ALA A 85 -7.84 -8.15 8.84
CA ALA A 85 -8.61 -8.60 10.00
C ALA A 85 -9.01 -7.45 10.96
N GLY A 86 -8.92 -6.20 10.52
CA GLY A 86 -9.34 -5.06 11.33
C GLY A 86 -10.83 -5.06 11.62
N ILE A 87 -11.21 -4.63 12.83
CA ILE A 87 -12.59 -4.60 13.33
C ILE A 87 -12.93 -3.25 13.99
N GLY A 88 -14.20 -3.05 14.25
CA GLY A 88 -14.71 -1.83 14.92
C GLY A 88 -15.04 -0.72 13.94
N GLU A 89 -15.16 0.50 14.47
CA GLU A 89 -15.49 1.67 13.68
C GLU A 89 -14.40 2.02 12.67
N PRO A 90 -14.75 2.64 11.54
CA PRO A 90 -13.78 3.18 10.62
C PRO A 90 -12.86 4.20 11.27
N ALA A 91 -11.59 4.15 10.94
CA ALA A 91 -10.64 5.19 11.30
C ALA A 91 -10.99 6.51 10.59
N PRO A 92 -10.68 7.67 11.20
CA PRO A 92 -10.87 8.95 10.54
C PRO A 92 -10.19 9.00 9.17
N VAL A 93 -10.89 9.56 8.18
CA VAL A 93 -10.39 9.67 6.80
C VAL A 93 -8.99 10.32 6.76
N GLU A 94 -8.77 11.37 7.55
CA GLU A 94 -7.47 12.05 7.61
C GLU A 94 -6.33 11.13 8.08
N TYR A 95 -6.60 10.20 8.99
CA TYR A 95 -5.56 9.26 9.46
C TYR A 95 -5.17 8.27 8.35
N VAL A 96 -6.18 7.75 7.64
CA VAL A 96 -5.94 6.82 6.53
C VAL A 96 -5.23 7.52 5.38
N ARG A 97 -5.59 8.76 5.04
CA ARG A 97 -4.90 9.57 4.03
C ARG A 97 -3.45 9.84 4.42
N GLY A 98 -3.21 10.17 5.70
CA GLY A 98 -1.86 10.34 6.23
C GLY A 98 -1.03 9.06 6.14
N ALA A 99 -1.62 7.91 6.49
CA ALA A 99 -0.97 6.61 6.39
C ALA A 99 -0.61 6.25 4.93
N LEU A 100 -1.50 6.52 3.96
CA LEU A 100 -1.21 6.33 2.53
C LEU A 100 -0.07 7.22 2.06
N ALA A 101 -0.06 8.50 2.42
CA ALA A 101 1.02 9.43 2.06
C ALA A 101 2.37 8.96 2.67
N GLY A 102 2.37 8.54 3.93
CA GLY A 102 3.53 7.95 4.58
C GLY A 102 4.01 6.67 3.87
N ARG A 103 3.08 5.79 3.46
CA ARG A 103 3.41 4.57 2.72
C ARG A 103 4.01 4.86 1.34
N ILE A 104 3.46 5.79 0.58
CA ILE A 104 4.04 6.24 -0.69
C ILE A 104 5.47 6.76 -0.46
N ASN A 105 5.67 7.56 0.58
CA ASN A 105 6.98 8.10 0.91
C ASN A 105 7.99 7.00 1.30
N VAL A 106 7.56 5.92 1.98
CA VAL A 106 8.38 4.73 2.23
C VAL A 106 8.74 4.03 0.91
N HIS A 107 7.79 3.82 0.02
CA HIS A 107 8.04 3.22 -1.30
C HIS A 107 9.02 4.05 -2.14
N ALA A 108 9.00 5.37 -2.00
CA ALA A 108 9.89 6.29 -2.71
C ALA A 108 11.39 6.05 -2.44
N HIS A 109 11.75 5.35 -1.34
CA HIS A 109 13.14 4.91 -1.10
C HIS A 109 13.60 3.83 -2.09
N GLY A 110 12.67 3.08 -2.71
CA GLY A 110 12.99 2.04 -3.67
C GLY A 110 13.53 0.75 -3.03
N ASN A 111 13.14 0.43 -1.79
CA ASN A 111 13.62 -0.75 -1.05
C ASN A 111 12.53 -1.82 -0.85
N SER A 112 11.30 -1.57 -1.33
CA SER A 112 10.15 -2.44 -1.04
C SER A 112 9.98 -3.58 -2.06
N GLY A 113 10.57 -3.48 -3.25
CA GLY A 113 10.37 -4.45 -4.34
C GLY A 113 8.94 -4.50 -4.89
N CYS A 114 8.06 -3.57 -4.46
CA CYS A 114 6.70 -3.49 -4.98
C CYS A 114 6.68 -3.03 -6.44
N ARG A 115 5.62 -3.40 -7.15
CA ARG A 115 5.42 -2.89 -8.50
C ARG A 115 5.12 -1.39 -8.47
N PRO A 116 5.67 -0.60 -9.41
CA PRO A 116 5.43 0.84 -9.48
C PRO A 116 3.95 1.22 -9.48
N GLU A 117 3.11 0.41 -10.15
CA GLU A 117 1.66 0.62 -10.25
C GLU A 117 0.98 0.70 -8.89
N ILE A 118 1.45 -0.06 -7.91
CA ILE A 118 0.90 -0.03 -6.54
C ILE A 118 1.07 1.36 -5.93
N THR A 119 2.26 1.93 -6.06
CA THR A 119 2.57 3.27 -5.53
C THR A 119 1.80 4.36 -6.30
N LEU A 120 1.76 4.25 -7.63
CA LEU A 120 1.02 5.20 -8.47
C LEU A 120 -0.49 5.15 -8.21
N THR A 121 -1.07 3.96 -7.98
CA THR A 121 -2.47 3.81 -7.59
C THR A 121 -2.76 4.53 -6.27
N MET A 122 -1.89 4.41 -5.27
CA MET A 122 -2.07 5.14 -4.00
C MET A 122 -1.99 6.66 -4.19
N VAL A 123 -1.11 7.15 -5.07
CA VAL A 123 -1.04 8.57 -5.47
C VAL A 123 -2.37 9.02 -6.07
N GLU A 124 -2.90 8.27 -7.02
CA GLU A 124 -4.19 8.55 -7.65
C GLU A 124 -5.36 8.54 -6.64
N MET A 125 -5.38 7.55 -5.74
CA MET A 125 -6.39 7.47 -4.69
C MET A 125 -6.39 8.74 -3.82
N LEU A 126 -5.22 9.19 -3.35
CA LEU A 126 -5.09 10.43 -2.59
C LEU A 126 -5.57 11.64 -3.39
N ASN A 127 -5.15 11.72 -4.66
CA ASN A 127 -5.45 12.85 -5.55
C ASN A 127 -6.92 12.92 -5.96
N LYS A 128 -7.57 11.79 -6.10
CA LYS A 128 -9.01 11.70 -6.42
C LYS A 128 -9.92 11.72 -5.19
N GLY A 129 -9.34 11.68 -3.99
CA GLY A 129 -10.12 11.66 -2.73
C GLY A 129 -10.78 10.32 -2.45
N VAL A 130 -10.27 9.23 -3.04
CA VAL A 130 -10.70 7.87 -2.74
C VAL A 130 -9.90 7.37 -1.53
N THR A 131 -10.57 7.17 -0.39
CA THR A 131 -9.91 6.78 0.86
C THR A 131 -10.43 5.43 1.35
N PRO A 132 -9.56 4.41 1.53
CA PRO A 132 -9.99 3.11 2.04
C PRO A 132 -10.72 3.22 3.37
N VAL A 133 -11.71 2.37 3.58
CA VAL A 133 -12.27 2.14 4.90
C VAL A 133 -11.34 1.19 5.64
N VAL A 134 -10.68 1.70 6.67
CA VAL A 134 -9.77 0.96 7.55
C VAL A 134 -10.32 1.01 8.95
N CYS A 135 -10.41 -0.13 9.64
CA CYS A 135 -10.95 -0.19 10.99
C CYS A 135 -9.94 0.33 12.04
N GLN A 136 -10.46 0.90 13.13
CA GLN A 136 -9.63 1.44 14.20
C GLN A 136 -8.87 0.37 15.00
N LYS A 137 -9.38 -0.86 15.06
CA LYS A 137 -8.80 -1.97 15.81
C LYS A 137 -8.24 -3.02 14.86
N GLY A 138 -7.01 -3.46 15.10
CA GLY A 138 -6.33 -4.47 14.27
C GLY A 138 -4.83 -4.25 14.14
N SER A 139 -4.36 -3.02 14.34
CA SER A 139 -2.93 -2.75 14.44
C SER A 139 -2.35 -3.35 15.73
N VAL A 140 -1.22 -4.03 15.59
CA VAL A 140 -0.41 -4.49 16.75
C VAL A 140 0.91 -3.70 16.86
N GLY A 141 1.08 -2.64 16.04
CA GLY A 141 2.25 -1.76 16.04
C GLY A 141 3.53 -2.39 15.51
N ALA A 142 3.48 -3.63 15.03
CA ALA A 142 4.64 -4.36 14.52
C ALA A 142 4.49 -4.71 13.03
N CYS A 143 5.59 -5.06 12.37
CA CYS A 143 5.63 -5.51 10.96
C CYS A 143 5.01 -4.54 9.96
N GLY A 144 5.05 -3.23 10.25
CA GLY A 144 4.49 -2.18 9.38
C GLY A 144 2.96 -2.13 9.37
N ASP A 145 2.30 -2.51 10.48
CA ASP A 145 0.85 -2.46 10.65
C ASP A 145 0.08 -3.28 9.61
N LEU A 146 0.30 -4.58 9.60
CA LEU A 146 -0.22 -5.52 8.62
C LEU A 146 -1.74 -5.39 8.39
N ALA A 147 -2.55 -5.39 9.45
CA ALA A 147 -4.00 -5.38 9.30
C ALA A 147 -4.55 -4.09 8.69
N PRO A 148 -4.18 -2.87 9.14
CA PRO A 148 -4.62 -1.63 8.50
C PRO A 148 -4.13 -1.51 7.05
N MET A 149 -2.87 -1.90 6.78
CA MET A 149 -2.31 -1.85 5.44
C MET A 149 -2.96 -2.86 4.49
N ALA A 150 -3.32 -4.05 4.98
CA ALA A 150 -4.05 -5.03 4.21
C ALA A 150 -5.47 -4.56 3.87
N GLN A 151 -6.18 -3.91 4.80
CA GLN A 151 -7.48 -3.31 4.51
C GLN A 151 -7.37 -2.20 3.43
N ALA A 152 -6.31 -1.39 3.47
CA ALA A 152 -6.05 -0.42 2.41
C ALA A 152 -5.72 -1.10 1.07
N ALA A 153 -4.99 -2.22 1.09
CA ALA A 153 -4.64 -2.98 -0.09
C ALA A 153 -5.84 -3.68 -0.73
N LEU A 154 -6.83 -4.13 0.05
CA LEU A 154 -8.09 -4.67 -0.49
C LEU A 154 -8.75 -3.72 -1.48
N LEU A 155 -8.74 -2.41 -1.18
CA LEU A 155 -9.32 -1.43 -2.09
C LEU A 155 -8.61 -1.41 -3.45
N MET A 156 -7.28 -1.49 -3.47
CA MET A 156 -6.52 -1.55 -4.73
C MET A 156 -6.81 -2.82 -5.55
N MET A 157 -7.33 -3.86 -4.90
CA MET A 157 -7.82 -5.08 -5.56
C MET A 157 -9.28 -4.95 -6.04
N GLY A 158 -9.93 -3.81 -5.79
CA GLY A 158 -11.34 -3.58 -6.08
C GLY A 158 -12.28 -4.20 -5.06
N GLU A 159 -11.77 -4.56 -3.89
CA GLU A 159 -12.52 -5.18 -2.79
C GLU A 159 -12.61 -4.22 -1.60
N GLY A 160 -13.29 -4.67 -0.52
CA GLY A 160 -13.52 -3.78 0.63
C GLY A 160 -14.39 -2.59 0.28
N GLU A 161 -14.16 -1.47 0.96
CA GLU A 161 -14.95 -0.25 0.82
C GLU A 161 -14.05 0.99 0.87
N ALA A 162 -14.56 2.11 0.36
CA ALA A 162 -13.88 3.39 0.43
C ALA A 162 -14.84 4.54 0.65
N TRP A 163 -14.32 5.62 1.23
CA TRP A 163 -14.94 6.94 1.25
C TRP A 163 -14.63 7.68 -0.03
N TYR A 164 -15.64 8.22 -0.67
CA TYR A 164 -15.56 9.12 -1.81
C TYR A 164 -16.63 10.20 -1.71
N GLN A 165 -16.23 11.47 -1.68
CA GLN A 165 -17.12 12.63 -1.54
C GLN A 165 -18.11 12.53 -0.36
N GLY A 166 -17.68 11.97 0.76
CA GLY A 166 -18.49 11.77 1.97
C GLY A 166 -19.37 10.52 1.96
N GLU A 167 -19.44 9.80 0.86
CA GLU A 167 -20.19 8.54 0.74
C GLU A 167 -19.29 7.32 0.89
N ARG A 168 -19.83 6.25 1.47
CA ARG A 168 -19.16 4.96 1.58
C ARG A 168 -19.58 4.06 0.41
N LEU A 169 -18.63 3.67 -0.41
CA LEU A 169 -18.84 2.90 -1.63
C LEU A 169 -18.13 1.54 -1.57
N PRO A 170 -18.69 0.50 -2.24
CA PRO A 170 -17.96 -0.73 -2.48
C PRO A 170 -16.67 -0.47 -3.24
N GLY A 171 -15.60 -1.22 -2.92
CA GLY A 171 -14.26 -1.00 -3.45
C GLY A 171 -14.19 -0.92 -4.97
N LYS A 172 -14.84 -1.85 -5.66
CA LYS A 172 -14.89 -1.86 -7.14
C LYS A 172 -15.49 -0.55 -7.71
N SER A 173 -16.56 -0.04 -7.10
CA SER A 173 -17.22 1.19 -7.54
C SER A 173 -16.38 2.42 -7.23
N ALA A 174 -15.72 2.44 -6.08
CA ALA A 174 -14.84 3.52 -5.69
C ALA A 174 -13.59 3.64 -6.58
N MET A 175 -13.01 2.50 -6.99
CA MET A 175 -11.82 2.47 -7.85
C MET A 175 -12.10 2.80 -9.32
N GLN A 176 -13.36 2.97 -9.70
CA GLN A 176 -13.77 3.43 -11.05
C GLN A 176 -13.93 4.96 -11.14
N LYS A 177 -13.75 5.69 -10.03
CA LYS A 177 -13.80 7.16 -9.97
C LYS A 177 -12.48 7.77 -10.33
#